data_d3b58398194e89709cf7ae241cce24a9
#
_entry.id   d3b58398194e89709cf7ae241cce24a9
#
_cell.length_a   1.000
_cell.length_b   1.000
_cell.length_c   1.000
_cell.angle_alpha   90.00
_cell.angle_beta   90.00
_cell.angle_gamma   90.00
#
_symmetry.space_group_name_H-M   'P 1'
#
loop_
_entity.id
_entity.type
_entity.pdbx_description
1 polymer ?
#
loop_
_entity_poly.entity_id
_entity_poly.type
_entity_poly.pdbx_seq_one_letter_code
_entity_poly.pdbx_strand_id
1 'polypeptide(L)'
;MSQFNTKFYGLVSNVLMVAIISSLFALLLVGKAKNKAVSWFDLGFFSFQPSEFAKVISIIWMANYYEDKRDRLDSFWTAIFPVIVFGIIAILIFVQPDLGTTIIYGVIVALMFFSQPIPKVIKFKLVSLVLAFILGAGILLLASGREVILER
;
A
#
# COMPACT_ATOMS: atom_id res chain seq x y z
N MET A 1 -33.94 2.50 -8.67
CA MET A 1 -32.59 2.75 -8.15
C MET A 1 -31.64 2.02 -9.09
N SER A 2 -30.81 2.74 -9.81
CA SER A 2 -30.00 2.21 -10.89
C SER A 2 -28.98 1.23 -10.33
N GLN A 3 -29.07 -0.03 -10.76
CA GLN A 3 -27.96 -0.96 -10.64
C GLN A 3 -26.84 -0.46 -11.57
N PHE A 4 -26.15 0.56 -11.15
CA PHE A 4 -24.87 0.93 -11.78
C PHE A 4 -23.99 -0.30 -11.71
N ASN A 5 -23.60 -0.74 -12.87
CA ASN A 5 -22.94 -2.02 -13.14
C ASN A 5 -21.70 -2.18 -12.26
N THR A 6 -21.81 -2.81 -11.09
CA THR A 6 -20.72 -3.05 -10.14
C THR A 6 -19.51 -3.71 -10.80
N LYS A 7 -19.76 -4.52 -11.85
CA LYS A 7 -18.71 -5.12 -12.68
C LYS A 7 -17.88 -4.09 -13.44
N PHE A 8 -18.51 -3.01 -13.90
CA PHE A 8 -17.80 -1.93 -14.62
C PHE A 8 -16.87 -1.18 -13.65
N TYR A 9 -17.34 -0.84 -12.45
CA TYR A 9 -16.51 -0.19 -11.43
C TYR A 9 -15.36 -1.09 -10.99
N GLY A 10 -15.60 -2.39 -10.84
CA GLY A 10 -14.55 -3.37 -10.54
C GLY A 10 -13.47 -3.42 -11.61
N LEU A 11 -13.88 -3.46 -12.89
CA LEU A 11 -12.92 -3.45 -14.01
C LEU A 11 -12.08 -2.17 -14.05
N VAL A 12 -12.74 -1.02 -13.95
CA VAL A 12 -12.06 0.30 -13.97
C VAL A 12 -11.09 0.42 -12.80
N SER A 13 -11.50 0.04 -11.58
CA SER A 13 -10.63 0.12 -10.41
C SER A 13 -9.43 -0.83 -10.52
N ASN A 14 -9.58 -2.03 -11.11
CA ASN A 14 -8.47 -2.95 -11.36
C ASN A 14 -7.47 -2.36 -12.37
N VAL A 15 -7.95 -1.78 -13.47
CA VAL A 15 -7.09 -1.14 -14.47
C VAL A 15 -6.34 0.04 -13.84
N LEU A 16 -7.02 0.88 -13.08
CA LEU A 16 -6.39 2.01 -12.39
C LEU A 16 -5.34 1.53 -11.36
N MET A 17 -5.60 0.43 -10.65
CA MET A 17 -4.65 -0.15 -9.70
C MET A 17 -3.38 -0.64 -10.39
N VAL A 18 -3.51 -1.35 -11.52
CA VAL A 18 -2.36 -1.79 -12.31
C VAL A 18 -1.60 -0.58 -12.86
N ALA A 19 -2.30 0.42 -13.37
CA ALA A 19 -1.69 1.64 -13.90
C ALA A 19 -0.90 2.39 -12.83
N ILE A 20 -1.42 2.51 -11.59
CA ILE A 20 -0.71 3.21 -10.52
C ILE A 20 0.51 2.43 -10.01
N ILE A 21 0.41 1.11 -9.88
CA ILE A 21 1.56 0.27 -9.51
C ILE A 21 2.65 0.38 -10.58
N SER A 22 2.27 0.31 -11.86
CA SER A 22 3.21 0.46 -12.97
C SER A 22 3.86 1.83 -13.00
N SER A 23 3.11 2.91 -12.71
CA SER A 23 3.66 4.27 -12.67
C SER A 23 4.60 4.49 -11.50
N LEU A 24 4.31 3.93 -10.31
CA LEU A 24 5.23 3.97 -9.17
C LEU A 24 6.52 3.20 -9.46
N PHE A 25 6.41 2.05 -10.12
CA PHE A 25 7.59 1.28 -10.53
C PHE A 25 8.42 2.01 -11.61
N ALA A 26 7.75 2.57 -12.62
CA ALA A 26 8.41 3.35 -13.66
C ALA A 26 9.15 4.57 -13.07
N LEU A 27 8.58 5.20 -12.04
CA LEU A 27 9.20 6.33 -11.36
C LEU A 27 10.54 5.96 -10.69
N LEU A 28 10.66 4.74 -10.16
CA LEU A 28 11.94 4.24 -9.63
C LEU A 28 13.01 4.07 -10.71
N LEU A 29 12.61 3.78 -11.95
CA LEU A 29 13.54 3.56 -13.08
C LEU A 29 13.94 4.85 -13.79
N VAL A 30 13.02 5.80 -13.92
CA VAL A 30 13.18 6.99 -14.81
C VAL A 30 13.06 8.30 -14.04
N GLY A 31 12.61 8.26 -12.80
CA GLY A 31 12.34 9.47 -12.01
C GLY A 31 13.59 10.29 -11.74
N LYS A 32 13.48 11.61 -11.92
CA LYS A 32 14.51 12.56 -11.54
C LYS A 32 14.36 12.95 -10.08
N ALA A 33 15.46 12.96 -9.35
CA ALA A 33 15.46 13.41 -7.96
C ALA A 33 15.16 14.91 -7.88
N LYS A 34 14.01 15.27 -7.30
CA LYS A 34 13.67 16.64 -6.91
C LYS A 34 13.75 16.68 -5.37
N ASN A 35 14.62 17.52 -4.82
CA ASN A 35 14.85 17.63 -3.36
C ASN A 35 15.22 16.29 -2.67
N LYS A 36 16.06 15.47 -3.30
CA LYS A 36 16.47 14.11 -2.84
C LYS A 36 15.39 13.03 -2.86
N ALA A 37 14.16 13.33 -3.27
CA ALA A 37 13.10 12.33 -3.43
C ALA A 37 12.76 12.15 -4.92
N VAL A 38 12.70 10.89 -5.37
CA VAL A 38 12.33 10.52 -6.75
C VAL A 38 10.85 10.22 -6.76
N SER A 39 10.00 11.20 -6.41
CA SER A 39 8.57 10.99 -6.20
C SER A 39 7.69 11.67 -7.25
N TRP A 40 8.30 12.39 -8.21
CA TRP A 40 7.59 13.25 -9.16
C TRP A 40 7.97 12.96 -10.59
N PHE A 41 6.98 12.86 -11.47
CA PHE A 41 7.18 13.05 -12.91
C PHE A 41 7.10 14.54 -13.22
N ASP A 42 8.21 15.11 -13.70
CA ASP A 42 8.25 16.50 -14.15
C ASP A 42 7.93 16.54 -15.66
N LEU A 43 6.76 17.06 -16.00
CA LEU A 43 6.26 17.19 -17.37
C LEU A 43 6.50 18.60 -17.94
N GLY A 44 7.31 19.42 -17.26
CA GLY A 44 7.69 20.76 -17.66
C GLY A 44 6.65 21.83 -17.25
N PHE A 45 5.40 21.69 -17.63
CA PHE A 45 4.31 22.60 -17.30
C PHE A 45 3.53 22.20 -16.04
N PHE A 46 3.57 20.93 -15.62
CA PHE A 46 3.09 20.49 -14.32
C PHE A 46 3.88 19.26 -13.81
N SER A 47 3.88 19.05 -12.49
CA SER A 47 4.50 17.89 -11.85
C SER A 47 3.42 16.94 -11.37
N PHE A 48 3.56 15.65 -11.70
CA PHE A 48 2.63 14.58 -11.34
C PHE A 48 3.26 13.67 -10.30
N GLN A 49 2.57 13.45 -9.17
CA GLN A 49 3.00 12.53 -8.12
C GLN A 49 2.08 11.31 -8.07
N PRO A 50 2.54 10.13 -8.55
CA PRO A 50 1.70 8.92 -8.59
C PRO A 50 1.19 8.49 -7.21
N SER A 51 1.95 8.68 -6.14
CA SER A 51 1.56 8.31 -4.78
C SER A 51 0.34 9.06 -4.25
N GLU A 52 0.07 10.28 -4.72
CA GLU A 52 -1.15 11.02 -4.39
C GLU A 52 -2.39 10.32 -4.97
N PHE A 53 -2.29 9.87 -6.22
CA PHE A 53 -3.35 9.12 -6.88
C PHE A 53 -3.49 7.70 -6.32
N ALA A 54 -2.37 7.08 -5.89
CA ALA A 54 -2.37 5.78 -5.25
C ALA A 54 -3.29 5.74 -4.03
N LYS A 55 -3.33 6.79 -3.21
CA LYS A 55 -4.21 6.88 -2.03
C LYS A 55 -5.68 6.77 -2.43
N VAL A 56 -6.12 7.56 -3.40
CA VAL A 56 -7.52 7.59 -3.85
C VAL A 56 -7.91 6.28 -4.56
N ILE A 57 -7.07 5.81 -5.48
CA ILE A 57 -7.31 4.58 -6.24
C ILE A 57 -7.37 3.37 -5.29
N SER A 58 -6.50 3.32 -4.28
CA SER A 58 -6.49 2.25 -3.29
C SER A 58 -7.78 2.19 -2.46
N ILE A 59 -8.32 3.35 -2.05
CA ILE A 59 -9.60 3.42 -1.33
C ILE A 59 -10.73 2.83 -2.18
N ILE A 60 -10.83 3.27 -3.45
CA ILE A 60 -11.87 2.81 -4.37
C ILE A 60 -11.72 1.31 -4.65
N TRP A 61 -10.50 0.86 -4.93
CA TRP A 61 -10.24 -0.54 -5.24
C TRP A 61 -10.53 -1.46 -4.05
N MET A 62 -10.10 -1.06 -2.84
CA MET A 62 -10.34 -1.83 -1.61
C MET A 62 -11.82 -1.94 -1.28
N ALA A 63 -12.58 -0.85 -1.44
CA ALA A 63 -14.02 -0.86 -1.25
C ALA A 63 -14.71 -1.82 -2.23
N ASN A 64 -14.37 -1.76 -3.52
CA ASN A 64 -14.91 -2.66 -4.53
C ASN A 64 -14.53 -4.13 -4.27
N TYR A 65 -13.28 -4.40 -3.89
CA TYR A 65 -12.81 -5.75 -3.61
C TYR A 65 -13.58 -6.38 -2.45
N TYR A 66 -13.70 -5.68 -1.33
CA TYR A 66 -14.39 -6.21 -0.15
C TYR A 66 -15.90 -6.35 -0.36
N GLU A 67 -16.52 -5.48 -1.15
CA GLU A 67 -17.93 -5.64 -1.53
C GLU A 67 -18.13 -6.87 -2.42
N ASP A 68 -17.29 -7.08 -3.44
CA ASP A 68 -17.35 -8.26 -4.32
C ASP A 68 -17.09 -9.58 -3.58
N LYS A 69 -16.27 -9.55 -2.54
CA LYS A 69 -15.88 -10.75 -1.76
C LYS A 69 -16.56 -10.85 -0.40
N ARG A 70 -17.62 -10.08 -0.17
CA ARG A 70 -18.29 -9.96 1.14
C ARG A 70 -18.64 -11.30 1.78
N ASP A 71 -19.13 -12.26 0.99
CA ASP A 71 -19.54 -13.58 1.45
C ASP A 71 -18.35 -14.53 1.72
N ARG A 72 -17.12 -14.12 1.45
CA ARG A 72 -15.89 -14.92 1.60
C ARG A 72 -14.86 -14.29 2.53
N LEU A 73 -15.23 -13.26 3.28
CA LEU A 73 -14.32 -12.55 4.18
C LEU A 73 -13.93 -13.36 5.42
N ASP A 74 -14.56 -14.49 5.66
CA ASP A 74 -14.18 -15.47 6.69
C ASP A 74 -12.89 -16.22 6.32
N SER A 75 -12.52 -16.23 5.04
CA SER A 75 -11.24 -16.77 4.58
C SER A 75 -10.11 -15.78 4.86
N PHE A 76 -9.08 -16.23 5.56
CA PHE A 76 -7.88 -15.43 5.86
C PHE A 76 -7.25 -14.86 4.59
N TRP A 77 -7.08 -15.66 3.54
CA TRP A 77 -6.45 -15.23 2.30
C TRP A 77 -7.27 -14.17 1.56
N THR A 78 -8.59 -14.32 1.53
CA THR A 78 -9.48 -13.31 0.93
C THR A 78 -9.41 -11.99 1.69
N ALA A 79 -9.38 -12.05 3.02
CA ALA A 79 -9.33 -10.85 3.85
C ALA A 79 -7.99 -10.11 3.75
N ILE A 80 -6.85 -10.83 3.65
CA ILE A 80 -5.51 -10.25 3.69
C ILE A 80 -5.01 -9.80 2.30
N PHE A 81 -5.56 -10.32 1.21
CA PHE A 81 -5.09 -10.05 -0.15
C PHE A 81 -4.96 -8.54 -0.46
N PRO A 82 -5.94 -7.68 -0.15
CA PRO A 82 -5.78 -6.23 -0.35
C PRO A 82 -4.62 -5.65 0.46
N VAL A 83 -4.41 -6.12 1.68
CA VAL A 83 -3.32 -5.63 2.53
C VAL A 83 -1.96 -5.97 1.92
N ILE A 84 -1.81 -7.13 1.27
CA ILE A 84 -0.59 -7.50 0.55
C ILE A 84 -0.36 -6.57 -0.63
N VAL A 85 -1.39 -6.32 -1.46
CA VAL A 85 -1.30 -5.42 -2.61
C VAL A 85 -0.90 -4.01 -2.17
N PHE A 86 -1.48 -3.52 -1.09
CA PHE A 86 -1.16 -2.20 -0.54
C PHE A 86 0.20 -2.16 0.15
N GLY A 87 0.64 -3.27 0.72
CA GLY A 87 2.01 -3.42 1.22
C GLY A 87 3.04 -3.23 0.12
N ILE A 88 2.80 -3.77 -1.07
CA ILE A 88 3.66 -3.57 -2.24
C ILE A 88 3.71 -2.09 -2.63
N ILE A 89 2.56 -1.41 -2.68
CA ILE A 89 2.50 0.03 -2.99
C ILE A 89 3.23 0.85 -1.92
N ALA A 90 3.03 0.53 -0.64
CA ALA A 90 3.72 1.21 0.46
C ALA A 90 5.24 1.05 0.38
N ILE A 91 5.74 -0.14 0.03
CA ILE A 91 7.16 -0.40 -0.20
C ILE A 91 7.69 0.43 -1.37
N LEU A 92 6.96 0.48 -2.49
CA LEU A 92 7.35 1.29 -3.65
C LEU A 92 7.46 2.79 -3.29
N ILE A 93 6.52 3.33 -2.49
CA ILE A 93 6.55 4.71 -2.02
C ILE A 93 7.72 4.92 -1.03
N PHE A 94 7.95 3.98 -0.13
CA PHE A 94 9.04 4.04 0.85
C PHE A 94 10.42 4.07 0.20
N VAL A 95 10.62 3.26 -0.86
CA VAL A 95 11.89 3.23 -1.63
C VAL A 95 12.13 4.53 -2.40
N GLN A 96 11.10 5.35 -2.62
CA GLN A 96 11.20 6.70 -3.22
C GLN A 96 11.60 7.80 -2.22
N PRO A 97 12.24 7.51 -1.09
CA PRO A 97 12.43 8.21 0.19
C PRO A 97 11.32 9.21 0.56
N ASP A 98 10.06 8.81 0.43
CA ASP A 98 8.90 9.61 0.83
C ASP A 98 8.22 9.00 2.07
N LEU A 99 8.84 9.19 3.21
CA LEU A 99 8.36 8.68 4.50
C LEU A 99 6.98 9.26 4.88
N GLY A 100 6.76 10.54 4.62
CA GLY A 100 5.50 11.22 4.95
C GLY A 100 4.32 10.58 4.24
N THR A 101 4.43 10.43 2.92
CA THR A 101 3.39 9.79 2.11
C THR A 101 3.23 8.31 2.45
N THR A 102 4.31 7.58 2.76
CA THR A 102 4.25 6.17 3.17
C THR A 102 3.43 6.00 4.46
N ILE A 103 3.66 6.84 5.46
CA ILE A 103 2.93 6.78 6.75
C ILE A 103 1.44 7.09 6.52
N ILE A 104 1.13 8.18 5.80
CA ILE A 104 -0.26 8.55 5.48
C ILE A 104 -0.96 7.43 4.73
N TYR A 105 -0.28 6.84 3.73
CA TYR A 105 -0.80 5.72 2.96
C TYR A 105 -1.10 4.51 3.86
N GLY A 106 -0.17 4.15 4.74
CA GLY A 106 -0.35 3.06 5.71
C GLY A 106 -1.53 3.29 6.65
N VAL A 107 -1.73 4.52 7.13
CA VAL A 107 -2.88 4.89 7.97
C VAL A 107 -4.19 4.73 7.21
N ILE A 108 -4.26 5.18 5.95
CA ILE A 108 -5.46 5.04 5.10
C ILE A 108 -5.81 3.56 4.93
N VAL A 109 -4.84 2.72 4.57
CA VAL A 109 -5.03 1.27 4.39
C VAL A 109 -5.50 0.60 5.69
N ALA A 110 -4.90 0.96 6.83
CA ALA A 110 -5.30 0.44 8.13
C ALA A 110 -6.75 0.82 8.46
N LEU A 111 -7.12 2.08 8.33
CA LEU A 111 -8.49 2.54 8.57
C LEU A 111 -9.51 1.82 7.68
N MET A 112 -9.21 1.67 6.39
CA MET A 112 -10.05 0.94 5.44
C MET A 112 -10.20 -0.54 5.82
N PHE A 113 -9.10 -1.21 6.20
CA PHE A 113 -9.14 -2.61 6.61
C PHE A 113 -9.95 -2.81 7.89
N PHE A 114 -9.75 -1.96 8.91
CA PHE A 114 -10.46 -2.08 10.17
C PHE A 114 -11.95 -1.75 10.08
N SER A 115 -12.37 -0.92 9.13
CA SER A 115 -13.78 -0.61 8.89
C SER A 115 -14.55 -1.74 8.18
N GLN A 116 -13.85 -2.72 7.57
CA GLN A 116 -14.53 -3.84 6.90
C GLN A 116 -15.13 -4.85 7.88
N PRO A 117 -16.21 -5.58 7.49
CA PRO A 117 -16.86 -6.60 8.31
C PRO A 117 -16.07 -7.93 8.33
N ILE A 118 -14.75 -7.85 8.56
CA ILE A 118 -13.85 -9.00 8.66
C ILE A 118 -13.90 -9.55 10.10
N PRO A 119 -13.88 -10.88 10.30
CA PRO A 119 -13.85 -11.48 11.64
C PRO A 119 -12.72 -10.94 12.51
N LYS A 120 -13.02 -10.63 13.76
CA LYS A 120 -12.03 -10.06 14.71
C LYS A 120 -10.77 -10.92 14.86
N VAL A 121 -10.92 -12.24 14.75
CA VAL A 121 -9.80 -13.19 14.82
C VAL A 121 -8.80 -12.95 13.69
N ILE A 122 -9.29 -12.69 12.47
CA ILE A 122 -8.42 -12.41 11.30
C ILE A 122 -7.73 -11.06 11.48
N LYS A 123 -8.47 -10.03 11.93
CA LYS A 123 -7.90 -8.72 12.23
C LYS A 123 -6.78 -8.82 13.28
N PHE A 124 -7.02 -9.55 14.36
CA PHE A 124 -6.04 -9.75 15.42
C PHE A 124 -4.80 -10.51 14.92
N LYS A 125 -4.98 -11.58 14.15
CA LYS A 125 -3.87 -12.32 13.52
C LYS A 125 -3.01 -11.43 12.64
N LEU A 126 -3.64 -10.56 11.83
CA LEU A 126 -2.90 -9.64 10.96
C LEU A 126 -2.10 -8.63 11.78
N VAL A 127 -2.71 -8.00 12.78
CA VAL A 127 -2.02 -7.04 13.66
C VAL A 127 -0.83 -7.70 14.36
N SER A 128 -1.01 -8.89 14.91
CA SER A 128 0.08 -9.61 15.58
C SER A 128 1.22 -9.98 14.63
N LEU A 129 0.90 -10.36 13.39
CA LEU A 129 1.89 -10.66 12.36
C LEU A 129 2.70 -9.41 11.94
N VAL A 130 2.02 -8.28 11.74
CA VAL A 130 2.68 -7.00 11.42
C VAL A 130 3.57 -6.54 12.57
N LEU A 131 3.09 -6.61 13.81
CA LEU A 131 3.89 -6.26 14.99
C LEU A 131 5.10 -7.19 15.15
N ALA A 132 4.93 -8.50 14.96
CA ALA A 132 6.04 -9.45 15.01
C ALA A 132 7.09 -9.15 13.93
N PHE A 133 6.65 -8.78 12.72
CA PHE A 133 7.56 -8.38 11.64
C PHE A 133 8.34 -7.11 11.98
N ILE A 134 7.66 -6.08 12.49
CA ILE A 134 8.31 -4.81 12.89
C ILE A 134 9.33 -5.04 14.02
N LEU A 135 8.95 -5.82 15.05
CA LEU A 135 9.85 -6.15 16.16
C LEU A 135 11.05 -6.98 15.68
N GLY A 136 10.82 -8.00 14.84
CA GLY A 136 11.87 -8.81 14.27
C GLY A 136 12.86 -8.01 13.43
N ALA A 137 12.35 -7.15 12.55
CA ALA A 137 13.17 -6.25 11.74
C ALA A 137 13.96 -5.26 12.62
N GLY A 138 13.33 -4.70 13.66
CA GLY A 138 14.01 -3.83 14.62
C GLY A 138 15.15 -4.53 15.37
N ILE A 139 14.95 -5.77 15.82
CA ILE A 139 15.97 -6.56 16.49
C ILE A 139 17.14 -6.86 15.53
N LEU A 140 16.85 -7.24 14.28
CA LEU A 140 17.89 -7.49 13.27
C LEU A 140 18.74 -6.25 12.99
N LEU A 141 18.11 -5.08 12.85
CA LEU A 141 18.81 -3.82 12.64
C LEU A 141 19.71 -3.45 13.82
N LEU A 142 19.24 -3.67 15.06
CA LEU A 142 20.03 -3.43 16.26
C LEU A 142 21.20 -4.41 16.39
N ALA A 143 21.01 -5.67 15.99
CA ALA A 143 22.06 -6.68 16.01
C ALA A 143 23.15 -6.37 14.98
N SER A 144 22.76 -6.07 13.73
CA SER A 144 23.71 -5.71 12.65
C SER A 144 24.46 -4.40 12.95
N GLY A 145 23.80 -3.42 13.57
CA GLY A 145 24.44 -2.17 13.99
C GLY A 145 25.50 -2.37 15.08
N ARG A 146 25.34 -3.38 15.94
CA ARG A 146 26.36 -3.73 16.98
C ARG A 146 27.62 -4.34 16.37
N GLU A 147 27.51 -5.20 15.36
CA GLU A 147 28.66 -5.80 14.69
C GLU A 147 29.55 -4.74 14.04
N VAL A 148 28.96 -3.76 13.37
CA VAL A 148 29.70 -2.65 12.73
C VAL A 148 30.45 -1.76 13.74
N ILE A 149 29.99 -1.70 15.00
CA ILE A 149 30.65 -0.90 16.05
C ILE A 149 31.82 -1.70 16.68
N LEU A 150 31.71 -3.01 16.71
CA LEU A 150 32.75 -3.88 17.31
C LEU A 150 33.97 -4.14 16.38
N GLU A 151 33.79 -3.91 15.07
CA GLU A 151 34.85 -4.04 14.06
C GLU A 151 35.65 -2.74 13.82
N ARG A 152 35.35 -1.66 14.54
CA ARG A 152 36.10 -0.38 14.52
C ARG A 152 36.92 -0.21 15.79
#